data_184cbf007cd6888bb391d0c78e78ba2d
#
_entry.id   184cbf007cd6888bb391d0c78e78ba2d
#
_cell.length_a   1.000
_cell.length_b   1.000
_cell.length_c   1.000
_cell.angle_alpha   90.00
_cell.angle_beta   90.00
_cell.angle_gamma   90.00
#
_symmetry.space_group_name_H-M   'P 1'
#
loop_
_entity.id
_entity.type
_entity.pdbx_description
1 polymer ?
#
loop_
_entity_poly.entity_id
_entity_poly.type
_entity_poly.pdbx_seq_one_letter_code
_entity_poly.pdbx_strand_id
1 'polypeptide(L)'
;MTNEQRNKTRLALYRYGMRQRARNPVEHSWCAAIEESLAYYRQHDPLRADLFELRYVQHRTEDDVMDRLHIGRTTYKKAQQDLLSTVAVYAAERGVFYRETDS
;
A
#
# COMPACT_ATOMS: atom_id res chain seq x y z
N MET A 1 10.00 -9.37 4.08
CA MET A 1 9.93 -7.92 4.36
C MET A 1 10.19 -7.68 5.83
N THR A 2 11.08 -6.77 6.16
CA THR A 2 11.36 -6.42 7.55
C THR A 2 10.24 -5.58 8.15
N ASN A 3 10.20 -5.46 9.49
CA ASN A 3 9.22 -4.60 10.15
C ASN A 3 9.41 -3.14 9.76
N GLU A 4 10.66 -2.71 9.59
CA GLU A 4 10.95 -1.34 9.15
C GLU A 4 10.42 -1.08 7.75
N GLN A 5 10.65 -2.01 6.82
CA GLN A 5 10.12 -1.88 5.46
C GLN A 5 8.60 -1.87 5.44
N ARG A 6 7.97 -2.71 6.27
CA ARG A 6 6.52 -2.75 6.40
C ARG A 6 5.96 -1.42 6.91
N ASN A 7 6.59 -0.87 7.94
CA ASN A 7 6.16 0.41 8.51
C ASN A 7 6.31 1.56 7.52
N LYS A 8 7.40 1.59 6.77
CA LYS A 8 7.63 2.60 5.73
C LYS A 8 6.60 2.49 4.60
N THR A 9 6.31 1.26 4.20
CA THR A 9 5.30 1.01 3.16
C THR A 9 3.93 1.48 3.63
N ARG A 10 3.56 1.14 4.87
CA ARG A 10 2.27 1.56 5.44
C ARG A 10 2.16 3.08 5.51
N LEU A 11 3.22 3.75 5.95
CA LEU A 11 3.25 5.21 6.00
C LEU A 11 3.08 5.81 4.61
N ALA A 12 3.73 5.24 3.61
CA ALA A 12 3.59 5.72 2.22
C ALA A 12 2.15 5.58 1.72
N LEU A 13 1.49 4.48 2.06
CA LEU A 13 0.08 4.28 1.71
C LEU A 13 -0.83 5.33 2.35
N TYR A 14 -0.60 5.65 3.63
CA TYR A 14 -1.37 6.69 4.30
C TYR A 14 -1.14 8.06 3.68
N ARG A 15 0.09 8.39 3.36
CA ARG A 15 0.42 9.68 2.72
C ARG A 15 -0.22 9.79 1.35
N TYR A 16 -0.18 8.72 0.57
CA TYR A 16 -0.82 8.69 -0.74
C TYR A 16 -2.33 8.85 -0.60
N GLY A 17 -2.95 8.13 0.32
CA GLY A 17 -4.38 8.21 0.57
C GLY A 17 -4.83 9.59 1.05
N MET A 18 -3.98 10.29 1.80
CA MET A 18 -4.24 11.66 2.23
C MET A 18 -3.94 12.70 1.14
N ARG A 19 -3.54 12.24 -0.03
CA ARG A 19 -3.21 13.09 -1.19
C ARG A 19 -2.09 14.08 -0.89
N GLN A 20 -1.15 13.71 -0.01
CA GLN A 20 0.01 14.53 0.25
C GLN A 20 0.91 14.59 -0.98
N ARG A 21 1.37 15.79 -1.28
CA ARG A 21 2.23 16.02 -2.43
C ARG A 21 3.61 15.42 -2.20
N ALA A 22 4.12 14.69 -3.18
CA ALA A 22 5.48 14.18 -3.13
C ALA A 22 6.48 15.35 -3.21
N ARG A 23 7.46 15.38 -2.29
CA ARG A 23 8.39 16.50 -2.14
C ARG A 23 9.80 16.19 -2.63
N ASN A 24 10.12 14.91 -2.83
CA ASN A 24 11.45 14.49 -3.20
C ASN A 24 11.38 13.22 -4.06
N PRO A 25 12.51 12.79 -4.68
CA PRO A 25 12.51 11.62 -5.55
C PRO A 25 12.02 10.34 -4.87
N VAL A 26 12.33 10.15 -3.58
CA VAL A 26 11.89 8.96 -2.85
C VAL A 26 10.36 8.93 -2.72
N GLU A 27 9.76 10.05 -2.36
CA GLU A 27 8.29 10.14 -2.26
C GLU A 27 7.62 9.93 -3.62
N HIS A 28 8.21 10.46 -4.69
CA HIS A 28 7.72 10.22 -6.05
C HIS A 28 7.79 8.73 -6.41
N SER A 29 8.86 8.06 -6.02
CA SER A 29 9.02 6.63 -6.25
C SER A 29 7.96 5.82 -5.50
N TRP A 30 7.66 6.20 -4.27
CA TRP A 30 6.57 5.57 -3.51
C TRP A 30 5.22 5.75 -4.20
N CYS A 31 4.90 6.96 -4.65
CA CYS A 31 3.65 7.22 -5.36
C CYS A 31 3.53 6.37 -6.61
N ALA A 32 4.60 6.30 -7.40
CA ALA A 32 4.61 5.48 -8.61
C ALA A 32 4.43 3.99 -8.29
N ALA A 33 5.08 3.50 -7.24
CA ALA A 33 4.95 2.10 -6.81
C ALA A 33 3.50 1.79 -6.40
N ILE A 34 2.87 2.69 -5.66
CA ILE A 34 1.48 2.52 -5.24
C ILE A 34 0.55 2.52 -6.46
N GLU A 35 0.73 3.44 -7.38
CA GLU A 35 -0.10 3.52 -8.59
C GLU A 35 0.04 2.26 -9.45
N GLU A 36 1.25 1.74 -9.61
CA GLU A 36 1.48 0.49 -10.33
C GLU A 36 0.79 -0.69 -9.65
N SER A 37 0.88 -0.74 -8.32
CA SER A 37 0.24 -1.81 -7.53
C SER A 37 -1.28 -1.76 -7.67
N LEU A 38 -1.86 -0.57 -7.61
CA LEU A 38 -3.31 -0.40 -7.76
C LEU A 38 -3.77 -0.77 -9.15
N ALA A 39 -3.02 -0.39 -10.19
CA ALA A 39 -3.34 -0.76 -11.56
C ALA A 39 -3.35 -2.27 -11.73
N TYR A 40 -2.33 -2.95 -11.16
CA TYR A 40 -2.25 -4.40 -11.16
C TYR A 40 -3.48 -5.03 -10.49
N TYR A 41 -3.83 -4.57 -9.28
CA TYR A 41 -4.93 -5.15 -8.54
C TYR A 41 -6.30 -4.85 -9.16
N ARG A 42 -6.50 -3.68 -9.74
CA ARG A 42 -7.77 -3.37 -10.44
C ARG A 42 -8.02 -4.35 -11.57
N GLN A 43 -6.97 -4.82 -12.21
CA GLN A 43 -7.07 -5.77 -13.31
C GLN A 43 -7.17 -7.23 -12.83
N HIS A 44 -6.42 -7.60 -11.80
CA HIS A 44 -6.25 -8.99 -11.39
C HIS A 44 -6.98 -9.36 -10.10
N ASP A 45 -7.19 -8.41 -9.19
CA ASP A 45 -7.81 -8.67 -7.90
C ASP A 45 -8.43 -7.39 -7.34
N PRO A 46 -9.62 -7.02 -7.83
CA PRO A 46 -10.26 -5.77 -7.40
C PRO A 46 -10.51 -5.65 -5.90
N LEU A 47 -10.63 -6.77 -5.18
CA LEU A 47 -10.82 -6.74 -3.73
C LEU A 47 -9.72 -5.95 -3.03
N ARG A 48 -8.46 -6.16 -3.43
CA ARG A 48 -7.32 -5.48 -2.81
C ARG A 48 -7.28 -3.99 -3.17
N ALA A 49 -7.66 -3.64 -4.38
CA ALA A 49 -7.78 -2.24 -4.78
C ALA A 49 -8.88 -1.54 -3.97
N ASP A 50 -10.02 -2.20 -3.78
CA ASP A 50 -11.14 -1.68 -3.00
C ASP A 50 -10.76 -1.53 -1.52
N LEU A 51 -10.01 -2.49 -0.99
CA LEU A 51 -9.50 -2.41 0.38
C LEU A 51 -8.63 -1.16 0.56
N PHE A 52 -7.73 -0.92 -0.39
CA PHE A 52 -6.89 0.29 -0.34
C PHE A 52 -7.74 1.54 -0.33
N GLU A 53 -8.70 1.65 -1.22
CA GLU A 53 -9.58 2.81 -1.32
C GLU A 53 -10.33 3.06 -0.02
N LEU A 54 -10.94 2.03 0.52
CA LEU A 54 -11.75 2.15 1.75
C LEU A 54 -10.88 2.46 2.97
N ARG A 55 -9.74 1.80 3.11
CA ARG A 55 -8.92 1.89 4.31
C ARG A 55 -8.03 3.14 4.32
N TYR A 56 -7.38 3.43 3.20
CA TYR A 56 -6.34 4.47 3.14
C TYR A 56 -6.83 5.79 2.56
N VAL A 57 -7.76 5.77 1.63
CA VAL A 57 -8.30 7.00 1.04
C VAL A 57 -9.50 7.51 1.81
N GLN A 58 -10.45 6.63 2.13
CA GLN A 58 -11.65 7.01 2.88
C GLN A 58 -11.46 6.93 4.39
N HIS A 59 -10.34 6.40 4.86
CA HIS A 59 -10.00 6.29 6.29
C HIS A 59 -11.03 5.53 7.12
N ARG A 60 -11.63 4.50 6.55
CA ARG A 60 -12.60 3.67 7.28
C ARG A 60 -11.89 2.72 8.22
N THR A 61 -12.57 2.32 9.28
CA THR A 61 -12.03 1.33 10.22
C THR A 61 -11.92 -0.03 9.54
N GLU A 62 -11.06 -0.89 10.12
CA GLU A 62 -10.91 -2.26 9.60
C GLU A 62 -12.25 -3.00 9.60
N ASP A 63 -13.03 -2.85 10.69
CA ASP A 63 -14.33 -3.51 10.80
C ASP A 63 -15.29 -3.04 9.71
N ASP A 64 -15.32 -1.75 9.42
CA ASP A 64 -16.17 -1.19 8.38
C ASP A 64 -15.73 -1.68 6.99
N VAL A 65 -14.43 -1.78 6.75
CA VAL A 65 -13.91 -2.30 5.48
C VAL A 65 -14.32 -3.75 5.30
N MET A 66 -14.15 -4.59 6.33
CA MET A 66 -14.56 -5.99 6.27
C MET A 66 -16.05 -6.14 5.99
N ASP A 67 -16.86 -5.31 6.63
CA ASP A 67 -18.30 -5.32 6.45
C ASP A 67 -18.68 -4.96 5.00
N ARG A 68 -18.12 -3.89 4.48
CA ARG A 68 -18.41 -3.41 3.12
C ARG A 68 -17.95 -4.39 2.04
N LEU A 69 -16.84 -5.07 2.26
CA LEU A 69 -16.30 -6.02 1.29
C LEU A 69 -16.83 -7.44 1.50
N HIS A 70 -17.64 -7.66 2.55
CA HIS A 70 -18.20 -8.96 2.89
C HIS A 70 -17.12 -10.03 3.08
N ILE A 71 -16.05 -9.68 3.81
CA ILE A 71 -14.94 -10.58 4.10
C ILE A 71 -14.71 -10.69 5.60
N GLY A 72 -14.13 -11.82 6.01
CA GLY A 72 -13.75 -12.05 7.39
C GLY A 72 -12.35 -11.50 7.69
N ARG A 73 -11.97 -11.58 8.97
CA ARG A 73 -10.69 -11.06 9.44
C ARG A 73 -9.48 -11.73 8.80
N THR A 74 -9.52 -13.05 8.62
CA THR A 74 -8.42 -13.79 8.00
C THR A 74 -8.18 -13.32 6.56
N THR A 75 -9.25 -13.19 5.80
CA THR A 75 -9.17 -12.68 4.42
C THR A 75 -8.67 -11.25 4.39
N TYR A 76 -9.17 -10.41 5.31
CA TYR A 76 -8.73 -9.02 5.42
C TYR A 76 -7.22 -8.93 5.68
N LYS A 77 -6.73 -9.68 6.68
CA LYS A 77 -5.31 -9.66 7.03
C LYS A 77 -4.43 -10.13 5.88
N LYS A 78 -4.84 -11.17 5.18
CA LYS A 78 -4.09 -11.65 4.01
C LYS A 78 -4.07 -10.60 2.89
N ALA A 79 -5.21 -10.00 2.60
CA ALA A 79 -5.30 -8.96 1.57
C ALA A 79 -4.43 -7.75 1.94
N GLN A 80 -4.44 -7.35 3.21
CA GLN A 80 -3.60 -6.26 3.70
C GLN A 80 -2.12 -6.58 3.56
N GLN A 81 -1.70 -7.78 3.94
CA GLN A 81 -0.31 -8.22 3.80
C GLN A 81 0.12 -8.25 2.32
N ASP A 82 -0.74 -8.78 1.45
CA ASP A 82 -0.44 -8.83 0.02
C ASP A 82 -0.30 -7.43 -0.57
N LEU A 83 -1.18 -6.51 -0.18
CA LEU A 83 -1.10 -5.12 -0.61
C LEU A 83 0.24 -4.49 -0.21
N LEU A 84 0.63 -4.62 1.06
CA LEU A 84 1.89 -4.08 1.54
C LEU A 84 3.09 -4.71 0.83
N SER A 85 3.07 -6.03 0.65
CA SER A 85 4.16 -6.75 -0.02
C SER A 85 4.30 -6.33 -1.47
N THR A 86 3.19 -6.20 -2.20
CA THR A 86 3.21 -5.81 -3.60
C THR A 86 3.77 -4.40 -3.76
N VAL A 87 3.29 -3.46 -2.96
CA VAL A 87 3.80 -2.07 -2.99
C VAL A 87 5.29 -2.06 -2.66
N ALA A 88 5.72 -2.83 -1.65
CA ALA A 88 7.13 -2.88 -1.27
C ALA A 88 8.00 -3.43 -2.39
N VAL A 89 7.53 -4.43 -3.15
CA VAL A 89 8.26 -4.98 -4.29
C VAL A 89 8.45 -3.91 -5.38
N TYR A 90 7.39 -3.21 -5.74
CA TYR A 90 7.49 -2.15 -6.75
C TYR A 90 8.38 -1.00 -6.26
N ALA A 91 8.30 -0.66 -4.97
CA ALA A 91 9.15 0.37 -4.39
C ALA A 91 10.62 -0.05 -4.40
N ALA A 92 10.89 -1.32 -4.08
CA ALA A 92 12.26 -1.85 -4.11
C ALA A 92 12.85 -1.82 -5.53
N GLU A 93 12.05 -2.13 -6.55
CA GLU A 93 12.46 -2.03 -7.95
C GLU A 93 12.85 -0.61 -8.33
N ARG A 94 12.28 0.39 -7.67
CA ARG A 94 12.61 1.80 -7.88
C ARG A 94 13.73 2.29 -6.97
N GLY A 95 14.36 1.38 -6.22
CA GLY A 95 15.51 1.69 -5.38
C GLY A 95 15.19 2.36 -4.05
N VAL A 96 13.91 2.39 -3.64
CA VAL A 96 13.50 3.08 -2.41
C VAL A 96 14.23 2.55 -1.18
N PHE A 97 14.31 1.23 -1.03
CA PHE A 97 14.95 0.60 0.13
C PHE A 97 16.46 0.51 -0.01
N TYR A 98 16.96 0.51 -1.22
CA TYR A 98 18.37 0.38 -1.51
C TYR A 98 19.20 1.53 -0.92
N ARG A 99 18.68 2.75 -1.01
CA ARG A 99 19.36 3.94 -0.50
C ARG A 99 19.51 3.95 1.00
N GLU A 100 18.69 3.18 1.70
CA GLU A 100 18.72 3.11 3.17
C GLU A 100 19.76 2.12 3.66
N THR A 101 20.09 1.12 2.85
CA THR A 101 21.11 0.12 3.21
C THR A 101 22.52 0.61 2.92
N ASP A 102 22.67 1.65 2.13
CA ASP A 102 23.97 2.25 1.79
C ASP A 102 24.43 3.33 2.76
N SER A 103 23.61 3.69 3.72
CA SER A 103 23.96 4.74 4.68
C SER A 103 24.79 4.24 5.84
#